data_e9151cf8d75a1ab7c008199153781687
#
_entry.id   e9151cf8d75a1ab7c008199153781687
#
_cell.length_a   1.000
_cell.length_b   1.000
_cell.length_c   1.000
_cell.angle_alpha   90.00
_cell.angle_beta   90.00
_cell.angle_gamma   90.00
#
_symmetry.space_group_name_H-M   'P 1'
#
loop_
_entity.id
_entity.type
_entity.pdbx_description
1 polymer ?
#
loop_
_entity_poly.entity_id
_entity_poly.type
_entity_poly.pdbx_seq_one_letter_code
_entity_poly.pdbx_strand_id
1 'polypeptide(L)'
;MSKDAAAGGFVPPIYPYFRLDALKQRATAAPGGIVDLSVGTPNDAVPAIVVKALADAGEGAAGYPRAIGGPALRGAAAGWMERAFGVTVDPAHVVNVIGTKELVASLPHLLRLRDPSRDTVLYPAVSYPTYAMGAELAGCRAVPVPLRDDWHLDLSAVSGDDAARALLLWLNEPGNPTGSQSAPGPMAEAVGWAQAHGVIVASDECYVEFNWDDAGDHVPGATALAAGVDGVLAVHSLSKRSNMAGYRCGFLAGDGDLVAYIASVRTHAGMMVPGPVQAAATVAWSDDAHVAVQRARYAERRSYARSRLADAGLVDAGGPSSFYLWARSADPCEDGWAVTARLAGSGTLVAAGDLYGEGGAGYVRIALVEPLERLQLAFDRMSVVDPSMTPIGGT
;
A
#
# COMPACT_ATOMS: atom_id res chain seq x y z
N MET A 1 7.31 -26.40 -3.13
CA MET A 1 6.34 -27.49 -3.33
C MET A 1 5.89 -27.96 -1.97
N SER A 2 4.69 -27.62 -1.54
CA SER A 2 4.09 -28.04 -0.27
C SER A 2 3.83 -29.53 -0.33
N LYS A 3 4.47 -30.30 0.55
CA LYS A 3 4.03 -31.64 0.90
C LYS A 3 3.00 -31.46 2.03
N ASP A 4 1.78 -31.85 1.70
CA ASP A 4 0.74 -32.25 2.64
C ASP A 4 0.48 -31.35 3.86
N ALA A 5 -0.33 -30.30 3.65
CA ALA A 5 -1.08 -29.81 4.79
C ALA A 5 -1.91 -30.98 5.35
N ALA A 6 -1.94 -31.16 6.68
CA ALA A 6 -2.87 -32.08 7.31
C ALA A 6 -4.28 -31.86 6.76
N ALA A 7 -5.10 -32.91 6.64
CA ALA A 7 -6.44 -32.81 6.10
C ALA A 7 -7.20 -31.64 6.77
N GLY A 8 -7.58 -30.62 5.97
CA GLY A 8 -8.20 -29.38 6.47
C GLY A 8 -7.22 -28.28 6.94
N GLY A 9 -5.91 -28.44 6.77
CA GLY A 9 -4.93 -27.41 7.08
C GLY A 9 -4.84 -26.30 6.03
N PHE A 10 -4.42 -25.10 6.45
CA PHE A 10 -4.19 -23.97 5.54
C PHE A 10 -3.00 -24.24 4.60
N VAL A 11 -3.24 -24.13 3.30
CA VAL A 11 -2.20 -24.20 2.27
C VAL A 11 -1.99 -22.78 1.73
N PRO A 12 -0.83 -22.13 2.01
CA PRO A 12 -0.61 -20.78 1.50
C PRO A 12 -0.60 -20.79 -0.02
N PRO A 13 -1.34 -19.87 -0.66
CA PRO A 13 -1.32 -19.72 -2.12
C PRO A 13 0.08 -19.25 -2.58
N ILE A 14 0.37 -19.45 -3.86
CA ILE A 14 1.57 -18.89 -4.48
C ILE A 14 1.51 -17.37 -4.34
N TYR A 15 2.60 -16.77 -3.83
CA TYR A 15 2.67 -15.32 -3.72
C TYR A 15 2.52 -14.66 -5.10
N PRO A 16 1.56 -13.76 -5.32
CA PRO A 16 1.14 -13.33 -6.65
C PRO A 16 2.30 -12.85 -7.55
N TYR A 17 3.26 -12.13 -7.00
CA TYR A 17 4.41 -11.60 -7.75
C TYR A 17 5.38 -12.65 -8.29
N PHE A 18 5.38 -13.90 -7.79
CA PHE A 18 6.17 -15.00 -8.38
C PHE A 18 5.69 -15.38 -9.78
N ARG A 19 4.46 -15.01 -10.14
CA ARG A 19 3.95 -15.18 -11.51
C ARG A 19 4.68 -14.31 -12.54
N LEU A 20 5.40 -13.27 -12.08
CA LEU A 20 6.23 -12.40 -12.93
C LEU A 20 7.63 -12.95 -13.21
N ASP A 21 8.09 -14.01 -12.54
CA ASP A 21 9.50 -14.45 -12.57
C ASP A 21 10.00 -14.77 -13.99
N ALA A 22 9.19 -15.45 -14.80
CA ALA A 22 9.55 -15.75 -16.19
C ALA A 22 9.69 -14.47 -17.06
N LEU A 23 8.79 -13.51 -16.88
CA LEU A 23 8.84 -12.22 -17.57
C LEU A 23 9.99 -11.36 -17.06
N LYS A 24 10.31 -11.45 -15.78
CA LYS A 24 11.48 -10.78 -15.19
C LYS A 24 12.79 -11.30 -15.78
N GLN A 25 12.92 -12.62 -15.96
CA GLN A 25 14.07 -13.23 -16.64
C GLN A 25 14.18 -12.74 -18.08
N ARG A 26 13.04 -12.69 -18.81
CA ARG A 26 13.00 -12.17 -20.20
C ARG A 26 13.43 -10.70 -20.25
N ALA A 27 12.91 -9.85 -19.37
CA ALA A 27 13.28 -8.44 -19.30
C ALA A 27 14.76 -8.23 -18.95
N THR A 28 15.31 -9.10 -18.09
CA THR A 28 16.72 -9.06 -17.68
C THR A 28 17.66 -9.40 -18.85
N ALA A 29 17.22 -10.29 -19.75
CA ALA A 29 17.99 -10.70 -20.93
C ALA A 29 17.94 -9.67 -22.08
N ALA A 30 17.07 -8.66 -22.01
CA ALA A 30 16.98 -7.62 -23.02
C ALA A 30 18.26 -6.74 -23.08
N PRO A 31 18.61 -6.18 -24.24
CA PRO A 31 19.77 -5.29 -24.39
C PRO A 31 19.73 -4.12 -23.38
N GLY A 32 20.79 -3.99 -22.58
CA GLY A 32 20.88 -2.98 -21.52
C GLY A 32 20.16 -3.33 -20.21
N GLY A 33 19.73 -4.60 -20.05
CA GLY A 33 19.14 -5.13 -18.81
C GLY A 33 17.75 -4.61 -18.49
N ILE A 34 17.23 -5.01 -17.35
CA ILE A 34 15.86 -4.69 -16.91
C ILE A 34 15.74 -3.28 -16.33
N VAL A 35 14.60 -2.62 -16.61
CA VAL A 35 14.02 -1.56 -15.76
C VAL A 35 12.77 -2.15 -15.08
N ASP A 36 12.85 -2.37 -13.77
CA ASP A 36 11.79 -3.05 -13.03
C ASP A 36 10.81 -2.02 -12.40
N LEU A 37 9.67 -1.82 -13.06
CA LEU A 37 8.56 -0.96 -12.61
C LEU A 37 7.40 -1.77 -12.03
N SER A 38 7.61 -3.07 -11.74
CA SER A 38 6.58 -3.95 -11.18
C SER A 38 6.44 -3.85 -9.67
N VAL A 39 7.52 -3.46 -8.96
CA VAL A 39 7.57 -3.43 -7.48
C VAL A 39 7.60 -1.99 -6.98
N GLY A 40 6.67 -1.65 -6.09
CA GLY A 40 6.55 -0.30 -5.49
C GLY A 40 7.50 -0.07 -4.30
N THR A 41 8.76 -0.49 -4.38
CA THR A 41 9.76 -0.17 -3.37
C THR A 41 10.57 1.04 -3.82
N PRO A 42 10.56 2.16 -3.06
CA PRO A 42 11.36 3.34 -3.40
C PRO A 42 12.85 3.00 -3.57
N ASN A 43 13.46 3.44 -4.67
CA ASN A 43 14.87 3.27 -4.96
C ASN A 43 15.72 4.51 -4.62
N ASP A 44 15.08 5.63 -4.26
CA ASP A 44 15.76 6.81 -3.77
C ASP A 44 16.39 6.56 -2.40
N ALA A 45 17.48 7.27 -2.11
CA ALA A 45 18.20 7.12 -0.84
C ALA A 45 17.32 7.47 0.37
N VAL A 46 17.54 6.75 1.47
CA VAL A 46 17.01 7.13 2.79
C VAL A 46 17.56 8.50 3.19
N PRO A 47 16.73 9.41 3.75
CA PRO A 47 17.21 10.74 4.15
C PRO A 47 18.40 10.68 5.11
N ALA A 48 19.42 11.52 4.89
CA ALA A 48 20.66 11.50 5.67
C ALA A 48 20.42 11.70 7.16
N ILE A 49 19.43 12.52 7.55
CA ILE A 49 19.05 12.74 8.96
C ILE A 49 18.55 11.47 9.63
N VAL A 50 17.86 10.61 8.88
CA VAL A 50 17.35 9.31 9.35
C VAL A 50 18.51 8.32 9.52
N VAL A 51 19.40 8.25 8.53
CA VAL A 51 20.60 7.40 8.60
C VAL A 51 21.47 7.77 9.80
N LYS A 52 21.67 9.07 10.02
CA LYS A 52 22.41 9.58 11.18
C LYS A 52 21.73 9.19 12.50
N ALA A 53 20.43 9.37 12.63
CA ALA A 53 19.69 9.03 13.85
C ALA A 53 19.75 7.53 14.16
N LEU A 54 19.72 6.67 13.12
CA LEU A 54 19.91 5.23 13.29
C LEU A 54 21.29 4.89 13.84
N ALA A 55 22.34 5.51 13.29
CA ALA A 55 23.72 5.27 13.71
C ALA A 55 23.95 5.74 15.15
N ASP A 56 23.52 6.97 15.48
CA ASP A 56 23.69 7.56 16.82
C ASP A 56 22.97 6.73 17.90
N ALA A 57 21.85 6.09 17.57
CA ALA A 57 21.08 5.29 18.53
C ALA A 57 21.65 3.86 18.73
N GLY A 58 22.62 3.43 17.93
CA GLY A 58 23.15 2.06 17.98
C GLY A 58 23.86 1.73 19.30
N GLU A 59 24.58 2.71 19.88
CA GLU A 59 25.35 2.52 21.11
C GLU A 59 24.49 2.25 22.35
N GLY A 60 23.24 2.75 22.39
CA GLY A 60 22.30 2.59 23.50
C GLY A 60 21.32 1.41 23.35
N ALA A 61 21.49 0.55 22.35
CA ALA A 61 20.48 -0.43 21.93
C ALA A 61 20.53 -1.77 22.71
N ALA A 62 21.18 -1.85 23.87
CA ALA A 62 21.34 -3.11 24.61
C ALA A 62 20.04 -3.63 25.28
N GLY A 63 19.06 -2.77 25.52
CA GLY A 63 17.79 -3.12 26.16
C GLY A 63 16.67 -3.48 25.18
N TYR A 64 15.67 -4.25 25.66
CA TYR A 64 14.48 -4.50 24.87
C TYR A 64 13.73 -3.21 24.58
N PRO A 65 13.35 -2.93 23.30
CA PRO A 65 12.53 -1.78 22.97
C PRO A 65 11.10 -1.98 23.48
N ARG A 66 10.36 -0.87 23.69
CA ARG A 66 8.93 -0.97 23.98
C ARG A 66 8.17 -1.47 22.74
N ALA A 67 7.35 -2.51 22.91
CA ALA A 67 6.57 -3.11 21.84
C ALA A 67 5.62 -2.10 21.17
N ILE A 68 4.98 -1.25 21.98
CA ILE A 68 4.05 -0.21 21.48
C ILE A 68 4.75 1.02 20.90
N GLY A 69 6.07 1.09 20.97
CA GLY A 69 6.87 2.28 20.64
C GLY A 69 7.20 3.17 21.85
N GLY A 70 8.37 3.79 21.80
CA GLY A 70 8.80 4.75 22.83
C GLY A 70 7.93 6.02 22.83
N PRO A 71 7.89 6.78 23.95
CA PRO A 71 7.10 8.02 24.03
C PRO A 71 7.47 9.05 22.96
N ALA A 72 8.76 9.19 22.65
CA ALA A 72 9.25 10.12 21.62
C ALA A 72 8.70 9.75 20.24
N LEU A 73 8.73 8.47 19.86
CA LEU A 73 8.19 8.01 18.57
C LEU A 73 6.68 8.24 18.48
N ARG A 74 5.93 7.86 19.52
CA ARG A 74 4.46 8.04 19.54
C ARG A 74 4.09 9.53 19.50
N GLY A 75 4.82 10.37 20.22
CA GLY A 75 4.64 11.83 20.17
C GLY A 75 4.96 12.42 18.79
N ALA A 76 6.03 11.94 18.14
CA ALA A 76 6.39 12.38 16.78
C ALA A 76 5.31 11.97 15.75
N ALA A 77 4.78 10.75 15.86
CA ALA A 77 3.69 10.27 14.99
C ALA A 77 2.40 11.09 15.19
N ALA A 78 1.98 11.31 16.44
CA ALA A 78 0.81 12.14 16.76
C ALA A 78 0.99 13.59 16.29
N GLY A 79 2.17 14.19 16.50
CA GLY A 79 2.49 15.53 16.01
C GLY A 79 2.50 15.63 14.48
N TRP A 80 2.91 14.56 13.79
CA TRP A 80 2.77 14.51 12.33
C TRP A 80 1.31 14.46 11.90
N MET A 81 0.44 13.66 12.55
CA MET A 81 -0.99 13.63 12.26
C MET A 81 -1.63 15.02 12.39
N GLU A 82 -1.25 15.77 13.42
CA GLU A 82 -1.73 17.14 13.60
C GLU A 82 -1.25 18.08 12.48
N ARG A 83 0.05 18.01 12.11
CA ARG A 83 0.59 18.85 11.02
C ARG A 83 0.03 18.49 9.64
N ALA A 84 -0.15 17.20 9.37
CA ALA A 84 -0.57 16.73 8.05
C ALA A 84 -2.08 16.85 7.82
N PHE A 85 -2.90 16.66 8.86
CA PHE A 85 -4.36 16.53 8.72
C PHE A 85 -5.15 17.46 9.65
N GLY A 86 -4.51 18.17 10.58
CA GLY A 86 -5.21 18.94 11.61
C GLY A 86 -5.94 18.06 12.64
N VAL A 87 -5.59 16.77 12.74
CA VAL A 87 -6.23 15.81 13.64
C VAL A 87 -5.35 15.60 14.87
N THR A 88 -5.88 15.93 16.04
CA THR A 88 -5.20 15.68 17.32
C THR A 88 -5.41 14.25 17.77
N VAL A 89 -4.32 13.48 17.89
CA VAL A 89 -4.31 12.10 18.38
C VAL A 89 -3.53 12.05 19.68
N ASP A 90 -4.10 11.44 20.73
CA ASP A 90 -3.35 11.17 21.96
C ASP A 90 -2.20 10.19 21.65
N PRO A 91 -0.94 10.50 21.97
CA PRO A 91 0.17 9.56 21.82
C PRO A 91 -0.06 8.20 22.49
N ALA A 92 -0.97 8.10 23.50
CA ALA A 92 -1.37 6.83 24.06
C ALA A 92 -2.17 5.96 23.06
N HIS A 93 -2.83 6.58 22.09
CA HIS A 93 -3.60 5.94 21.02
C HIS A 93 -2.77 5.72 19.74
N VAL A 94 -1.45 5.63 19.87
CA VAL A 94 -0.51 5.31 18.78
C VAL A 94 0.28 4.06 19.13
N VAL A 95 0.33 3.09 18.21
CA VAL A 95 1.14 1.86 18.34
C VAL A 95 2.07 1.73 17.16
N ASN A 96 3.36 1.56 17.45
CA ASN A 96 4.38 1.26 16.45
C ASN A 96 4.22 -0.17 15.90
N VAL A 97 4.43 -0.35 14.58
CA VAL A 97 4.28 -1.63 13.89
C VAL A 97 5.52 -1.96 13.05
N ILE A 98 5.77 -3.27 12.81
CA ILE A 98 6.93 -3.77 12.05
C ILE A 98 6.67 -3.63 10.54
N GLY A 99 6.41 -2.37 10.13
CA GLY A 99 5.87 -2.03 8.82
C GLY A 99 4.42 -2.42 8.67
N THR A 100 3.70 -1.72 7.79
CA THR A 100 2.25 -1.88 7.65
C THR A 100 1.84 -3.23 7.04
N LYS A 101 2.68 -3.87 6.23
CA LYS A 101 2.37 -5.20 5.69
C LYS A 101 2.14 -6.24 6.79
N GLU A 102 2.96 -6.24 7.84
CA GLU A 102 2.79 -7.15 8.98
C GLU A 102 1.45 -6.88 9.67
N LEU A 103 1.14 -5.57 9.91
CA LEU A 103 -0.11 -5.18 10.54
C LEU A 103 -1.32 -5.56 9.67
N VAL A 104 -1.28 -5.27 8.37
CA VAL A 104 -2.36 -5.64 7.44
C VAL A 104 -2.65 -7.14 7.48
N ALA A 105 -1.61 -7.97 7.54
CA ALA A 105 -1.76 -9.42 7.63
C ALA A 105 -2.27 -9.88 8.99
N SER A 106 -1.91 -9.21 10.10
CA SER A 106 -2.22 -9.66 11.46
C SER A 106 -3.47 -9.01 12.07
N LEU A 107 -3.88 -7.82 11.60
CA LEU A 107 -5.00 -7.08 12.20
C LEU A 107 -6.32 -7.85 12.21
N PRO A 108 -6.74 -8.53 11.13
CA PRO A 108 -7.95 -9.36 11.18
C PRO A 108 -7.90 -10.43 12.28
N HIS A 109 -6.75 -11.08 12.47
CA HIS A 109 -6.56 -12.07 13.53
C HIS A 109 -6.66 -11.43 14.93
N LEU A 110 -6.04 -10.27 15.15
CA LEU A 110 -6.10 -9.56 16.41
C LEU A 110 -7.53 -9.15 16.77
N LEU A 111 -8.28 -8.65 15.78
CA LEU A 111 -9.68 -8.27 15.96
C LEU A 111 -10.59 -9.49 16.18
N ARG A 112 -10.33 -10.59 15.46
CA ARG A 112 -11.08 -11.85 15.63
C ARG A 112 -10.91 -12.46 17.02
N LEU A 113 -9.72 -12.30 17.63
CA LEU A 113 -9.50 -12.68 19.03
C LEU A 113 -10.36 -11.85 20.00
N ARG A 114 -10.59 -10.56 19.66
CA ARG A 114 -11.42 -9.67 20.47
C ARG A 114 -12.91 -9.94 20.31
N ASP A 115 -13.35 -10.15 19.07
CA ASP A 115 -14.75 -10.44 18.74
C ASP A 115 -14.84 -11.69 17.83
N PRO A 116 -14.99 -12.88 18.39
CA PRO A 116 -15.12 -14.12 17.63
C PRO A 116 -16.50 -14.29 16.97
N SER A 117 -17.47 -13.43 17.24
CA SER A 117 -18.82 -13.52 16.67
C SER A 117 -18.88 -13.04 15.23
N ARG A 118 -17.95 -12.16 14.79
CA ARG A 118 -17.84 -11.62 13.45
C ARG A 118 -16.67 -12.27 12.72
N ASP A 119 -16.86 -12.67 11.45
CA ASP A 119 -15.91 -13.50 10.72
C ASP A 119 -15.67 -13.06 9.27
N THR A 120 -16.03 -11.83 8.91
CA THR A 120 -15.91 -11.33 7.53
C THR A 120 -15.04 -10.08 7.52
N VAL A 121 -14.09 -10.05 6.57
CA VAL A 121 -13.26 -8.88 6.28
C VAL A 121 -13.60 -8.36 4.89
N LEU A 122 -14.06 -7.12 4.85
CA LEU A 122 -14.35 -6.38 3.63
C LEU A 122 -13.11 -5.62 3.17
N TYR A 123 -12.82 -5.63 1.87
CA TYR A 123 -11.65 -4.94 1.30
C TYR A 123 -11.89 -4.55 -0.15
N PRO A 124 -11.20 -3.53 -0.71
CA PRO A 124 -11.40 -3.12 -2.10
C PRO A 124 -11.08 -4.25 -3.08
N ALA A 125 -11.98 -4.55 -4.03
CA ALA A 125 -11.87 -5.68 -4.96
C ALA A 125 -10.61 -5.63 -5.85
N VAL A 126 -10.10 -4.43 -6.12
CA VAL A 126 -8.80 -4.21 -6.78
C VAL A 126 -7.90 -3.50 -5.79
N SER A 127 -7.02 -4.24 -5.13
CA SER A 127 -6.21 -3.71 -4.04
C SER A 127 -4.98 -4.56 -3.72
N TYR A 128 -4.26 -4.16 -2.69
CA TYR A 128 -3.09 -4.88 -2.22
C TYR A 128 -3.45 -6.29 -1.72
N PRO A 129 -2.84 -7.37 -2.29
CA PRO A 129 -3.28 -8.75 -2.04
C PRO A 129 -3.24 -9.20 -0.57
N THR A 130 -2.53 -8.46 0.29
CA THR A 130 -2.40 -8.83 1.71
C THR A 130 -3.69 -8.60 2.50
N TYR A 131 -4.65 -7.78 2.01
CA TYR A 131 -5.94 -7.63 2.70
C TYR A 131 -6.72 -8.95 2.72
N ALA A 132 -6.86 -9.60 1.56
CA ALA A 132 -7.49 -10.92 1.45
C ALA A 132 -6.70 -11.97 2.27
N MET A 133 -5.37 -11.99 2.11
CA MET A 133 -4.51 -12.94 2.83
C MET A 133 -4.61 -12.78 4.35
N GLY A 134 -4.69 -11.54 4.86
CA GLY A 134 -4.88 -11.29 6.29
C GLY A 134 -6.19 -11.85 6.83
N ALA A 135 -7.27 -11.76 6.04
CA ALA A 135 -8.55 -12.38 6.36
C ALA A 135 -8.43 -13.92 6.44
N GLU A 136 -7.83 -14.54 5.42
CA GLU A 136 -7.61 -15.99 5.36
C GLU A 136 -6.75 -16.49 6.53
N LEU A 137 -5.65 -15.80 6.85
CA LEU A 137 -4.79 -16.13 8.01
C LEU A 137 -5.51 -16.01 9.34
N ALA A 138 -6.55 -15.19 9.42
CA ALA A 138 -7.41 -15.05 10.59
C ALA A 138 -8.56 -16.09 10.63
N GLY A 139 -8.68 -16.93 9.62
CA GLY A 139 -9.84 -17.83 9.47
C GLY A 139 -11.14 -17.06 9.21
N CYS A 140 -11.05 -15.88 8.63
CA CYS A 140 -12.18 -15.06 8.23
C CYS A 140 -12.51 -15.24 6.75
N ARG A 141 -13.74 -14.91 6.38
CA ARG A 141 -14.16 -14.75 4.98
C ARG A 141 -13.53 -13.47 4.44
N ALA A 142 -12.84 -13.58 3.32
CA ALA A 142 -12.32 -12.44 2.58
C ALA A 142 -13.36 -12.03 1.52
N VAL A 143 -13.98 -10.87 1.67
CA VAL A 143 -15.06 -10.40 0.79
C VAL A 143 -14.61 -9.14 0.05
N PRO A 144 -14.33 -9.24 -1.27
CA PRO A 144 -13.98 -8.08 -2.08
C PRO A 144 -15.22 -7.20 -2.30
N VAL A 145 -15.07 -5.91 -2.02
CA VAL A 145 -16.09 -4.89 -2.28
C VAL A 145 -15.80 -4.25 -3.63
N PRO A 146 -16.75 -4.21 -4.57
CA PRO A 146 -16.57 -3.55 -5.86
C PRO A 146 -16.13 -2.09 -5.71
N LEU A 147 -15.46 -1.58 -6.75
CA LEU A 147 -15.07 -0.18 -6.83
C LEU A 147 -15.96 0.55 -7.84
N ARG A 148 -16.23 1.84 -7.56
CA ARG A 148 -16.87 2.77 -8.50
C ARG A 148 -15.88 3.18 -9.60
N ASP A 149 -16.35 3.93 -10.59
CA ASP A 149 -15.51 4.43 -11.70
C ASP A 149 -14.37 5.36 -11.23
N ASP A 150 -14.53 5.99 -10.06
CA ASP A 150 -13.51 6.82 -9.40
C ASP A 150 -12.53 6.02 -8.53
N TRP A 151 -12.60 4.71 -8.56
CA TRP A 151 -11.80 3.76 -7.80
C TRP A 151 -12.02 3.76 -6.27
N HIS A 152 -13.06 4.43 -5.77
CA HIS A 152 -13.50 4.31 -4.38
C HIS A 152 -14.46 3.13 -4.19
N LEU A 153 -14.64 2.70 -2.94
CA LEU A 153 -15.53 1.58 -2.61
C LEU A 153 -16.97 1.85 -2.99
N ASP A 154 -17.63 0.88 -3.61
CA ASP A 154 -19.09 0.84 -3.75
C ASP A 154 -19.71 0.08 -2.57
N LEU A 155 -19.93 0.79 -1.47
CA LEU A 155 -20.51 0.19 -0.27
C LEU A 155 -21.97 -0.25 -0.44
N SER A 156 -22.66 0.23 -1.48
CA SER A 156 -24.03 -0.21 -1.80
C SER A 156 -24.07 -1.64 -2.32
N ALA A 157 -22.96 -2.16 -2.82
CA ALA A 157 -22.82 -3.54 -3.28
C ALA A 157 -22.59 -4.56 -2.15
N VAL A 158 -22.35 -4.11 -0.91
CA VAL A 158 -22.17 -5.01 0.23
C VAL A 158 -23.52 -5.64 0.62
N SER A 159 -23.60 -6.97 0.62
CA SER A 159 -24.83 -7.65 1.01
C SER A 159 -25.16 -7.45 2.49
N GLY A 160 -26.45 -7.50 2.86
CA GLY A 160 -26.88 -7.40 4.26
C GLY A 160 -26.26 -8.50 5.15
N ASP A 161 -26.03 -9.71 4.62
CA ASP A 161 -25.38 -10.80 5.35
C ASP A 161 -23.90 -10.48 5.61
N ASP A 162 -23.19 -10.01 4.57
CA ASP A 162 -21.79 -9.64 4.73
C ASP A 162 -21.62 -8.45 5.67
N ALA A 163 -22.49 -7.44 5.61
CA ALA A 163 -22.47 -6.30 6.52
C ALA A 163 -22.70 -6.73 7.98
N ALA A 164 -23.68 -7.62 8.23
CA ALA A 164 -23.96 -8.13 9.58
C ALA A 164 -22.83 -8.96 10.17
N ARG A 165 -22.04 -9.64 9.35
CA ARG A 165 -20.90 -10.47 9.73
C ARG A 165 -19.56 -9.74 9.69
N ALA A 166 -19.51 -8.53 9.14
CA ALA A 166 -18.27 -7.80 8.93
C ALA A 166 -17.61 -7.43 10.26
N LEU A 167 -16.38 -7.90 10.45
CA LEU A 167 -15.47 -7.56 11.54
C LEU A 167 -14.68 -6.31 11.21
N LEU A 168 -14.25 -6.19 9.96
CA LEU A 168 -13.31 -5.18 9.50
C LEU A 168 -13.63 -4.76 8.06
N LEU A 169 -13.58 -3.46 7.81
CA LEU A 169 -13.55 -2.85 6.48
C LEU A 169 -12.17 -2.20 6.27
N TRP A 170 -11.44 -2.67 5.26
CA TRP A 170 -10.22 -2.00 4.81
C TRP A 170 -10.54 -0.88 3.83
N LEU A 171 -9.96 0.29 4.08
CA LEU A 171 -9.78 1.36 3.10
C LEU A 171 -8.32 1.37 2.65
N ASN A 172 -8.07 1.83 1.43
CA ASN A 172 -6.72 2.07 0.92
C ASN A 172 -6.70 3.36 0.09
N GLU A 173 -6.37 4.47 0.75
CA GLU A 173 -6.48 5.83 0.21
C GLU A 173 -5.21 6.66 0.53
N PRO A 174 -4.45 7.07 -0.48
CA PRO A 174 -4.56 6.78 -1.92
C PRO A 174 -4.38 5.29 -2.26
N GLY A 175 -5.09 4.84 -3.31
CA GLY A 175 -5.18 3.43 -3.67
C GLY A 175 -3.91 2.83 -4.27
N ASN A 176 -3.63 1.60 -3.93
CA ASN A 176 -2.68 0.72 -4.60
C ASN A 176 -3.44 -0.52 -5.12
N PRO A 177 -3.58 -0.70 -6.44
CA PRO A 177 -2.81 -0.10 -7.53
C PRO A 177 -3.43 1.14 -8.18
N THR A 178 -4.67 1.48 -7.88
CA THR A 178 -5.55 2.33 -8.68
C THR A 178 -5.19 3.81 -8.66
N GLY A 179 -4.47 4.28 -7.64
CA GLY A 179 -4.14 5.69 -7.49
C GLY A 179 -5.35 6.58 -7.16
N SER A 180 -6.43 6.01 -6.61
CA SER A 180 -7.57 6.79 -6.10
C SER A 180 -7.11 7.91 -5.18
N GLN A 181 -7.80 9.04 -5.23
CA GLN A 181 -7.43 10.20 -4.44
C GLN A 181 -7.87 10.03 -2.99
N SER A 182 -6.97 10.30 -2.05
CA SER A 182 -7.33 10.41 -0.64
C SER A 182 -8.11 11.71 -0.41
N ALA A 183 -9.41 11.61 -0.23
CA ALA A 183 -10.31 12.75 -0.10
C ALA A 183 -11.29 12.58 1.08
N PRO A 184 -11.73 13.70 1.75
CA PRO A 184 -12.60 13.62 2.93
C PRO A 184 -13.95 12.97 2.66
N GLY A 185 -14.54 13.18 1.48
CA GLY A 185 -15.88 12.69 1.14
C GLY A 185 -15.99 11.16 1.16
N PRO A 186 -15.21 10.43 0.33
CA PRO A 186 -15.21 8.97 0.32
C PRO A 186 -14.85 8.35 1.67
N MET A 187 -13.92 8.95 2.42
CA MET A 187 -13.56 8.47 3.76
C MET A 187 -14.71 8.64 4.74
N ALA A 188 -15.39 9.79 4.74
CA ALA A 188 -16.55 10.03 5.60
C ALA A 188 -17.73 9.10 5.25
N GLU A 189 -17.97 8.82 3.97
CA GLU A 189 -18.96 7.84 3.51
C GLU A 189 -18.66 6.45 4.09
N ALA A 190 -17.42 6.00 3.97
CA ALA A 190 -17.01 4.68 4.44
C ALA A 190 -17.06 4.55 5.97
N VAL A 191 -16.60 5.56 6.70
CA VAL A 191 -16.67 5.59 8.17
C VAL A 191 -18.13 5.61 8.64
N GLY A 192 -18.99 6.43 8.03
CA GLY A 192 -20.41 6.49 8.38
C GLY A 192 -21.13 5.18 8.10
N TRP A 193 -20.86 4.53 6.97
CA TRP A 193 -21.40 3.21 6.66
C TRP A 193 -20.97 2.17 7.70
N ALA A 194 -19.68 2.13 8.03
CA ALA A 194 -19.15 1.16 8.98
C ALA A 194 -19.73 1.34 10.39
N GLN A 195 -19.82 2.59 10.86
CA GLN A 195 -20.43 2.90 12.16
C GLN A 195 -21.90 2.47 12.24
N ALA A 196 -22.68 2.69 11.15
CA ALA A 196 -24.08 2.25 11.07
C ALA A 196 -24.24 0.73 11.18
N HIS A 197 -23.21 -0.05 10.80
CA HIS A 197 -23.20 -1.52 10.84
C HIS A 197 -22.37 -2.11 12.00
N GLY A 198 -21.77 -1.27 12.84
CA GLY A 198 -20.87 -1.70 13.92
C GLY A 198 -19.61 -2.41 13.41
N VAL A 199 -19.09 -2.00 12.25
CA VAL A 199 -17.90 -2.54 11.60
C VAL A 199 -16.69 -1.67 11.93
N ILE A 200 -15.55 -2.28 12.25
CA ILE A 200 -14.29 -1.55 12.45
C ILE A 200 -13.73 -1.13 11.08
N VAL A 201 -13.29 0.11 10.97
CA VAL A 201 -12.57 0.61 9.80
C VAL A 201 -11.07 0.59 10.07
N ALA A 202 -10.28 0.04 9.13
CA ALA A 202 -8.84 0.27 9.08
C ALA A 202 -8.48 0.93 7.74
N SER A 203 -7.98 2.13 7.79
CA SER A 203 -7.58 2.93 6.62
C SER A 203 -6.07 2.83 6.42
N ASP A 204 -5.65 2.17 5.34
CA ASP A 204 -4.24 2.11 4.92
C ASP A 204 -3.90 3.38 4.12
N GLU A 205 -3.29 4.33 4.79
CA GLU A 205 -2.96 5.66 4.30
C GLU A 205 -1.45 5.79 3.96
N CYS A 206 -0.82 4.67 3.58
CA CYS A 206 0.62 4.62 3.33
C CYS A 206 1.12 5.55 2.21
N TYR A 207 0.24 6.01 1.32
CA TYR A 207 0.56 6.87 0.18
C TYR A 207 0.04 8.30 0.33
N VAL A 208 -0.52 8.66 1.47
CA VAL A 208 -1.24 9.92 1.70
C VAL A 208 -0.42 11.19 1.42
N GLU A 209 0.90 11.13 1.56
CA GLU A 209 1.81 12.23 1.21
C GLU A 209 1.96 12.45 -0.32
N PHE A 210 1.51 11.50 -1.13
CA PHE A 210 1.59 11.51 -2.59
C PHE A 210 0.19 11.63 -3.20
N ASN A 211 -0.49 12.72 -2.83
CA ASN A 211 -1.85 13.04 -3.24
C ASN A 211 -1.83 14.29 -4.12
N TRP A 212 -2.38 14.20 -5.32
CA TRP A 212 -2.42 15.30 -6.28
C TRP A 212 -3.86 15.47 -6.78
N ASP A 213 -4.13 16.64 -7.36
CA ASP A 213 -5.35 16.86 -8.14
C ASP A 213 -5.17 16.46 -9.62
N ASP A 214 -6.20 16.66 -10.41
CA ASP A 214 -6.17 16.31 -11.83
C ASP A 214 -5.18 17.18 -12.63
N ALA A 215 -4.84 18.38 -12.14
CA ALA A 215 -3.82 19.25 -12.73
C ALA A 215 -2.40 18.77 -12.40
N GLY A 216 -2.26 17.88 -11.42
CA GLY A 216 -0.98 17.36 -10.93
C GLY A 216 -0.36 18.22 -9.81
N ASP A 217 -1.12 19.17 -9.28
CA ASP A 217 -0.70 19.96 -8.12
C ASP A 217 -0.91 19.16 -6.85
N HIS A 218 0.04 19.26 -5.92
CA HIS A 218 -0.08 18.58 -4.64
C HIS A 218 -1.26 19.13 -3.84
N VAL A 219 -2.12 18.19 -3.40
CA VAL A 219 -3.19 18.49 -2.44
C VAL A 219 -2.97 17.69 -1.16
N PRO A 220 -3.32 18.24 0.02
CA PRO A 220 -3.25 17.48 1.25
C PRO A 220 -4.12 16.21 1.14
N GLY A 221 -3.58 15.08 1.59
CA GLY A 221 -4.38 13.88 1.73
C GLY A 221 -5.36 13.99 2.91
N ALA A 222 -6.37 13.15 2.92
CA ALA A 222 -7.29 13.01 4.04
C ALA A 222 -6.93 11.80 4.91
N THR A 223 -7.39 11.79 6.14
CA THR A 223 -7.34 10.64 7.04
C THR A 223 -8.76 10.25 7.47
N ALA A 224 -9.01 8.95 7.60
CA ALA A 224 -10.30 8.45 8.08
C ALA A 224 -10.63 8.95 9.50
N LEU A 225 -9.60 9.25 10.32
CA LEU A 225 -9.79 9.79 11.66
C LEU A 225 -10.43 11.19 11.68
N ALA A 226 -10.36 11.94 10.59
CA ALA A 226 -11.06 13.22 10.47
C ALA A 226 -12.59 13.05 10.35
N ALA A 227 -13.06 11.89 9.91
CA ALA A 227 -14.48 11.56 9.82
C ALA A 227 -15.05 11.00 11.15
N GLY A 228 -14.19 10.53 12.06
CA GLY A 228 -14.56 10.00 13.37
C GLY A 228 -13.49 9.06 13.89
N VAL A 229 -13.44 8.87 15.21
CA VAL A 229 -12.45 8.00 15.86
C VAL A 229 -13.04 6.68 16.35
N ASP A 230 -14.33 6.63 16.66
CA ASP A 230 -14.99 5.45 17.22
C ASP A 230 -15.02 4.30 16.20
N GLY A 231 -14.33 3.21 16.49
CA GLY A 231 -14.17 2.07 15.59
C GLY A 231 -13.24 2.31 14.41
N VAL A 232 -12.47 3.41 14.38
CA VAL A 232 -11.61 3.79 13.23
C VAL A 232 -10.13 3.69 13.60
N LEU A 233 -9.36 3.08 12.72
CA LEU A 233 -7.92 2.90 12.80
C LEU A 233 -7.26 3.44 11.53
N ALA A 234 -6.32 4.38 11.65
CA ALA A 234 -5.48 4.84 10.54
C ALA A 234 -4.10 4.17 10.59
N VAL A 235 -3.61 3.75 9.44
CA VAL A 235 -2.34 3.01 9.29
C VAL A 235 -1.38 3.79 8.41
N HIS A 236 -0.21 4.13 8.94
CA HIS A 236 0.79 4.94 8.25
C HIS A 236 2.16 4.27 8.23
N SER A 237 2.93 4.50 7.15
CA SER A 237 4.20 3.83 6.91
C SER A 237 5.31 4.81 6.54
N LEU A 238 6.50 4.60 7.12
CA LEU A 238 7.72 5.28 6.66
C LEU A 238 8.31 4.65 5.40
N SER A 239 7.85 3.47 4.99
CA SER A 239 8.37 2.75 3.83
C SER A 239 8.30 3.58 2.55
N LYS A 240 7.21 4.37 2.37
CA LYS A 240 6.96 5.16 1.17
C LYS A 240 7.28 6.64 1.40
N ARG A 241 6.80 7.19 2.52
CA ARG A 241 6.99 8.57 2.92
C ARG A 241 8.47 8.97 3.00
N SER A 242 9.32 8.07 3.54
CA SER A 242 10.71 8.38 3.91
C SER A 242 11.71 7.40 3.31
N ASN A 243 11.35 6.65 2.27
CA ASN A 243 12.20 5.63 1.62
C ASN A 243 12.77 4.58 2.60
N MET A 244 12.07 4.29 3.70
CA MET A 244 12.51 3.42 4.80
C MET A 244 11.92 2.01 4.71
N ALA A 245 11.65 1.46 3.52
CA ALA A 245 11.01 0.16 3.37
C ALA A 245 11.76 -0.97 4.10
N GLY A 246 13.09 -0.96 4.07
CA GLY A 246 13.96 -1.92 4.75
C GLY A 246 14.01 -1.76 6.27
N TYR A 247 13.63 -0.62 6.82
CA TYR A 247 13.66 -0.34 8.27
C TYR A 247 12.48 -0.98 9.01
N ARG A 248 11.42 -1.36 8.30
CA ARG A 248 10.25 -2.05 8.86
C ARG A 248 9.60 -1.24 9.99
N CYS A 249 9.20 0.00 9.72
CA CYS A 249 8.55 0.86 10.70
C CYS A 249 7.36 1.61 10.13
N GLY A 250 6.29 1.67 10.91
CA GLY A 250 5.06 2.42 10.69
C GLY A 250 4.30 2.52 11.99
N PHE A 251 3.10 3.04 11.95
CA PHE A 251 2.24 3.07 13.12
C PHE A 251 0.76 2.85 12.76
N LEU A 252 0.00 2.47 13.78
CA LEU A 252 -1.44 2.42 13.85
C LEU A 252 -1.89 3.47 14.86
N ALA A 253 -2.92 4.25 14.54
CA ALA A 253 -3.52 5.21 15.45
C ALA A 253 -5.05 5.21 15.30
N GLY A 254 -5.80 5.64 16.33
CA GLY A 254 -7.25 5.79 16.24
C GLY A 254 -7.99 5.49 17.54
N ASP A 255 -9.05 4.71 17.46
CA ASP A 255 -9.89 4.30 18.59
C ASP A 255 -9.05 3.78 19.76
N GLY A 256 -9.14 4.45 20.92
CA GLY A 256 -8.27 4.19 22.08
C GLY A 256 -8.41 2.79 22.65
N ASP A 257 -9.61 2.23 22.68
CA ASP A 257 -9.86 0.89 23.21
C ASP A 257 -9.34 -0.19 22.27
N LEU A 258 -9.51 0.00 20.95
CA LEU A 258 -8.94 -0.88 19.93
C LEU A 258 -7.41 -0.84 19.96
N VAL A 259 -6.84 0.35 20.03
CA VAL A 259 -5.38 0.56 20.07
C VAL A 259 -4.79 -0.08 21.34
N ALA A 260 -5.40 0.11 22.51
CA ALA A 260 -4.95 -0.48 23.76
C ALA A 260 -4.99 -2.02 23.72
N TYR A 261 -6.07 -2.59 23.18
CA TYR A 261 -6.20 -4.04 23.01
C TYR A 261 -5.13 -4.59 22.07
N ILE A 262 -4.98 -4.00 20.86
CA ILE A 262 -3.99 -4.40 19.87
C ILE A 262 -2.58 -4.30 20.45
N ALA A 263 -2.26 -3.21 21.15
CA ALA A 263 -0.98 -3.01 21.82
C ALA A 263 -0.66 -4.11 22.82
N SER A 264 -1.65 -4.51 23.62
CA SER A 264 -1.52 -5.57 24.63
C SER A 264 -1.18 -6.91 23.95
N VAL A 265 -1.96 -7.33 22.96
CA VAL A 265 -1.71 -8.60 22.26
C VAL A 265 -0.34 -8.59 21.57
N ARG A 266 0.02 -7.51 20.88
CA ARG A 266 1.31 -7.35 20.21
C ARG A 266 2.49 -7.42 21.18
N THR A 267 2.32 -6.88 22.38
CA THR A 267 3.34 -6.96 23.46
C THR A 267 3.60 -8.40 23.87
N HIS A 268 2.55 -9.19 24.09
CA HIS A 268 2.67 -10.62 24.40
C HIS A 268 3.28 -11.43 23.25
N ALA A 269 2.96 -11.06 22.01
CA ALA A 269 3.51 -11.71 20.81
C ALA A 269 4.97 -11.31 20.50
N GLY A 270 5.57 -10.38 21.26
CA GLY A 270 6.94 -9.92 21.03
C GLY A 270 7.13 -9.09 19.75
N MET A 271 6.07 -8.48 19.25
CA MET A 271 6.10 -7.67 18.01
C MET A 271 6.69 -6.29 18.30
N MET A 272 8.01 -6.18 18.16
CA MET A 272 8.79 -4.98 18.51
C MET A 272 9.59 -4.47 17.33
N VAL A 273 9.56 -3.17 17.07
CA VAL A 273 10.51 -2.51 16.18
C VAL A 273 11.82 -2.27 16.96
N PRO A 274 13.00 -2.58 16.40
CA PRO A 274 14.28 -2.37 17.08
C PRO A 274 14.47 -0.93 17.55
N GLY A 275 15.10 -0.73 18.73
CA GLY A 275 15.31 0.58 19.34
C GLY A 275 15.94 1.63 18.41
N PRO A 276 17.07 1.33 17.73
CA PRO A 276 17.67 2.26 16.77
C PRO A 276 16.73 2.66 15.63
N VAL A 277 15.90 1.72 15.15
CA VAL A 277 14.89 2.02 14.14
C VAL A 277 13.79 2.95 14.69
N GLN A 278 13.39 2.77 15.95
CA GLN A 278 12.44 3.69 16.59
C GLN A 278 13.00 5.12 16.70
N ALA A 279 14.29 5.28 17.00
CA ALA A 279 14.95 6.59 17.03
C ALA A 279 14.98 7.24 15.64
N ALA A 280 15.36 6.49 14.62
CA ALA A 280 15.35 6.93 13.22
C ALA A 280 13.92 7.31 12.76
N ALA A 281 12.91 6.51 13.12
CA ALA A 281 11.52 6.78 12.84
C ALA A 281 11.00 8.05 13.53
N THR A 282 11.45 8.32 14.76
CA THR A 282 11.11 9.56 15.48
C THR A 282 11.55 10.79 14.68
N VAL A 283 12.79 10.79 14.18
CA VAL A 283 13.30 11.86 13.33
C VAL A 283 12.52 11.97 12.02
N ALA A 284 12.24 10.83 11.38
CA ALA A 284 11.49 10.81 10.12
C ALA A 284 10.07 11.38 10.26
N TRP A 285 9.35 11.07 11.33
CA TRP A 285 8.02 11.64 11.60
C TRP A 285 8.06 13.11 12.02
N SER A 286 9.18 13.60 12.51
CA SER A 286 9.36 14.99 12.94
C SER A 286 9.83 15.92 11.83
N ASP A 287 10.26 15.39 10.68
CA ASP A 287 10.77 16.17 9.54
C ASP A 287 9.87 16.02 8.31
N ASP A 288 9.36 17.13 7.82
CA ASP A 288 8.53 17.18 6.62
C ASP A 288 9.32 17.66 5.39
N ALA A 289 10.55 18.21 5.58
CA ALA A 289 11.35 18.74 4.49
C ALA A 289 11.82 17.65 3.52
N HIS A 290 12.26 16.49 4.02
CA HIS A 290 12.67 15.38 3.15
C HIS A 290 11.49 14.82 2.34
N VAL A 291 10.27 14.89 2.90
CA VAL A 291 9.05 14.43 2.23
C VAL A 291 8.68 15.36 1.08
N ALA A 292 8.79 16.68 1.28
CA ALA A 292 8.57 17.65 0.21
C ALA A 292 9.52 17.42 -0.97
N VAL A 293 10.80 17.12 -0.71
CA VAL A 293 11.78 16.77 -1.75
C VAL A 293 11.36 15.48 -2.49
N GLN A 294 10.97 14.45 -1.76
CA GLN A 294 10.56 13.18 -2.37
C GLN A 294 9.25 13.32 -3.17
N ARG A 295 8.33 14.12 -2.68
CA ARG A 295 7.07 14.43 -3.38
C ARG A 295 7.33 15.14 -4.71
N ALA A 296 8.22 16.12 -4.73
CA ALA A 296 8.60 16.80 -5.96
C ALA A 296 9.19 15.82 -7.00
N ARG A 297 10.05 14.87 -6.58
CA ARG A 297 10.57 13.83 -7.47
C ARG A 297 9.47 12.94 -8.06
N TYR A 298 8.49 12.53 -7.23
CA TYR A 298 7.38 11.72 -7.73
C TYR A 298 6.44 12.52 -8.63
N ALA A 299 6.20 13.81 -8.37
CA ALA A 299 5.44 14.67 -9.26
C ALA A 299 6.08 14.78 -10.64
N GLU A 300 7.41 15.00 -10.70
CA GLU A 300 8.18 15.05 -11.94
C GLU A 300 8.10 13.72 -12.72
N ARG A 301 8.36 12.59 -12.04
CA ARG A 301 8.28 11.25 -12.61
C ARG A 301 6.89 10.93 -13.14
N ARG A 302 5.86 11.31 -12.39
CA ARG A 302 4.46 11.09 -12.75
C ARG A 302 4.08 11.92 -13.99
N SER A 303 4.42 13.20 -14.01
CA SER A 303 4.18 14.09 -15.15
C SER A 303 4.85 13.55 -16.41
N TYR A 304 6.15 13.19 -16.33
CA TYR A 304 6.87 12.58 -17.41
C TYR A 304 6.21 11.27 -17.89
N ALA A 305 5.96 10.33 -16.99
CA ALA A 305 5.41 9.03 -17.35
C ALA A 305 4.02 9.15 -18.01
N ARG A 306 3.14 10.00 -17.46
CA ARG A 306 1.79 10.25 -18.06
C ARG A 306 1.91 10.80 -19.48
N SER A 307 2.84 11.71 -19.75
CA SER A 307 3.06 12.28 -21.09
C SER A 307 3.53 11.26 -22.12
N ARG A 308 4.06 10.11 -21.66
CA ARG A 308 4.64 9.07 -22.54
C ARG A 308 3.79 7.81 -22.67
N LEU A 309 2.67 7.69 -21.94
CA LEU A 309 1.83 6.48 -21.97
C LEU A 309 1.30 6.17 -23.38
N ALA A 310 0.83 7.18 -24.10
CA ALA A 310 0.30 7.00 -25.46
C ALA A 310 1.35 6.46 -26.44
N ASP A 311 2.60 6.89 -26.31
CA ASP A 311 3.73 6.40 -27.13
C ASP A 311 4.00 4.90 -26.86
N ALA A 312 3.69 4.42 -25.67
CA ALA A 312 3.79 3.02 -25.27
C ALA A 312 2.54 2.18 -25.61
N GLY A 313 1.55 2.76 -26.28
CA GLY A 313 0.26 2.13 -26.58
C GLY A 313 -0.61 1.94 -25.33
N LEU A 314 -0.45 2.79 -24.31
CA LEU A 314 -1.16 2.70 -23.03
C LEU A 314 -2.04 3.94 -22.81
N VAL A 315 -3.11 3.73 -22.03
CA VAL A 315 -4.04 4.77 -21.60
C VAL A 315 -4.05 4.82 -20.07
N ASP A 316 -3.84 6.01 -19.49
CA ASP A 316 -4.03 6.23 -18.06
C ASP A 316 -5.50 5.99 -17.69
N ALA A 317 -5.74 5.12 -16.75
CA ALA A 317 -7.07 4.73 -16.28
C ALA A 317 -7.18 4.80 -14.77
N GLY A 318 -6.11 5.24 -14.10
CA GLY A 318 -6.07 5.38 -12.64
C GLY A 318 -6.47 6.77 -12.16
N GLY A 319 -6.51 6.91 -10.85
CA GLY A 319 -6.69 8.19 -10.17
C GLY A 319 -5.41 9.05 -10.17
N PRO A 320 -5.50 10.30 -9.68
CA PRO A 320 -4.37 11.23 -9.76
C PRO A 320 -3.28 10.96 -8.73
N SER A 321 -3.48 10.09 -7.76
CA SER A 321 -2.62 9.98 -6.58
C SER A 321 -1.70 8.76 -6.55
N SER A 322 -0.88 8.62 -5.52
CA SER A 322 0.22 7.68 -5.32
C SER A 322 1.34 7.78 -6.37
N PHE A 323 2.41 7.04 -6.22
CA PHE A 323 3.48 6.96 -7.22
C PHE A 323 3.30 5.74 -8.16
N TYR A 324 2.06 5.33 -8.39
CA TYR A 324 1.69 4.36 -9.40
C TYR A 324 0.93 5.03 -10.53
N LEU A 325 1.08 4.48 -11.74
CA LEU A 325 0.10 4.64 -12.81
C LEU A 325 -0.64 3.33 -12.96
N TRP A 326 -1.95 3.43 -13.08
CA TRP A 326 -2.83 2.33 -13.40
C TRP A 326 -3.30 2.50 -14.83
N ALA A 327 -2.76 1.69 -15.73
CA ALA A 327 -2.94 1.88 -17.16
C ALA A 327 -3.53 0.63 -17.81
N ARG A 328 -4.19 0.81 -18.94
CA ARG A 328 -4.66 -0.28 -19.80
C ARG A 328 -4.11 -0.11 -21.21
N SER A 329 -4.13 -1.18 -22.00
CA SER A 329 -3.80 -1.07 -23.41
C SER A 329 -4.77 -0.13 -24.14
N ALA A 330 -4.26 0.56 -25.15
CA ALA A 330 -5.09 1.26 -26.13
C ALA A 330 -5.83 0.27 -27.06
N ASP A 331 -5.27 -0.94 -27.25
CA ASP A 331 -5.95 -2.06 -27.91
C ASP A 331 -6.83 -2.81 -26.90
N PRO A 332 -8.15 -2.81 -27.07
CA PRO A 332 -9.07 -3.48 -26.14
C PRO A 332 -8.95 -5.02 -26.13
N CYS A 333 -8.24 -5.61 -27.09
CA CYS A 333 -7.98 -7.05 -27.14
C CYS A 333 -6.77 -7.49 -26.34
N GLU A 334 -5.94 -6.53 -25.86
CA GLU A 334 -4.72 -6.80 -25.09
C GLU A 334 -4.99 -6.67 -23.60
N ASP A 335 -4.94 -7.79 -22.87
CA ASP A 335 -5.08 -7.78 -21.40
C ASP A 335 -3.78 -7.37 -20.67
N GLY A 336 -3.84 -7.27 -19.35
CA GLY A 336 -2.71 -6.86 -18.53
C GLY A 336 -1.49 -7.79 -18.62
N TRP A 337 -1.68 -9.10 -18.83
CA TRP A 337 -0.57 -10.04 -19.02
C TRP A 337 0.07 -9.91 -20.39
N ALA A 338 -0.72 -9.70 -21.43
CA ALA A 338 -0.22 -9.44 -22.78
C ALA A 338 0.62 -8.16 -22.81
N VAL A 339 0.13 -7.06 -22.21
CA VAL A 339 0.92 -5.82 -22.02
C VAL A 339 2.20 -6.10 -21.26
N THR A 340 2.14 -6.79 -20.11
CA THR A 340 3.33 -7.08 -19.29
C THR A 340 4.36 -7.90 -20.07
N ALA A 341 3.92 -8.90 -20.84
CA ALA A 341 4.80 -9.74 -21.66
C ALA A 341 5.43 -8.97 -22.82
N ARG A 342 4.67 -8.11 -23.50
CA ARG A 342 5.15 -7.23 -24.55
C ARG A 342 6.25 -6.30 -24.03
N LEU A 343 5.99 -5.60 -22.93
CA LEU A 343 6.93 -4.65 -22.34
C LEU A 343 8.17 -5.35 -21.76
N ALA A 344 8.03 -6.54 -21.18
CA ALA A 344 9.16 -7.35 -20.73
C ALA A 344 10.11 -7.71 -21.89
N GLY A 345 9.59 -7.89 -23.11
CA GLY A 345 10.40 -8.11 -24.31
C GLY A 345 11.34 -6.96 -24.64
N SER A 346 11.01 -5.72 -24.28
CA SER A 346 11.85 -4.53 -24.45
C SER A 346 12.77 -4.26 -23.24
N GLY A 347 12.73 -5.09 -22.21
CA GLY A 347 13.50 -4.89 -20.98
C GLY A 347 12.82 -4.02 -19.94
N THR A 348 11.51 -3.76 -20.07
CA THR A 348 10.73 -3.04 -19.06
C THR A 348 9.70 -3.97 -18.44
N LEU A 349 9.75 -4.16 -17.11
CA LEU A 349 8.81 -5.00 -16.38
C LEU A 349 7.79 -4.15 -15.63
N VAL A 350 6.51 -4.38 -15.88
CA VAL A 350 5.38 -3.82 -15.13
C VAL A 350 4.60 -4.94 -14.42
N ALA A 351 3.70 -4.61 -13.50
CA ALA A 351 2.88 -5.62 -12.85
C ALA A 351 1.53 -5.77 -13.55
N ALA A 352 1.16 -7.00 -13.94
CA ALA A 352 -0.17 -7.31 -14.45
C ALA A 352 -1.22 -7.03 -13.39
N GLY A 353 -2.35 -6.48 -13.80
CA GLY A 353 -3.32 -5.93 -12.85
C GLY A 353 -4.14 -6.97 -12.12
N ASP A 354 -4.28 -8.19 -12.65
CA ASP A 354 -4.96 -9.29 -11.95
C ASP A 354 -4.23 -9.75 -10.66
N LEU A 355 -2.95 -9.36 -10.50
CA LEU A 355 -2.22 -9.54 -9.23
C LEU A 355 -2.87 -8.79 -8.05
N TYR A 356 -3.77 -7.86 -8.34
CA TYR A 356 -4.48 -7.02 -7.37
C TYR A 356 -5.97 -7.36 -7.26
N GLY A 357 -6.43 -8.37 -7.99
CA GLY A 357 -7.83 -8.81 -8.03
C GLY A 357 -8.34 -8.95 -9.47
N GLU A 358 -9.40 -9.75 -9.65
CA GLU A 358 -9.94 -10.09 -10.97
C GLU A 358 -10.36 -8.84 -11.78
N GLY A 359 -10.91 -7.81 -11.11
CA GLY A 359 -11.27 -6.54 -11.75
C GLY A 359 -10.07 -5.77 -12.34
N GLY A 360 -8.85 -6.19 -12.02
CA GLY A 360 -7.62 -5.64 -12.58
C GLY A 360 -7.12 -6.29 -13.86
N ALA A 361 -7.74 -7.36 -14.35
CA ALA A 361 -7.21 -8.19 -15.45
C ALA A 361 -6.89 -7.42 -16.74
N GLY A 362 -7.65 -6.36 -17.06
CA GLY A 362 -7.41 -5.51 -18.24
C GLY A 362 -6.35 -4.43 -18.06
N TYR A 363 -5.66 -4.40 -16.92
CA TYR A 363 -4.78 -3.29 -16.54
C TYR A 363 -3.36 -3.75 -16.22
N VAL A 364 -2.46 -2.77 -16.12
CA VAL A 364 -1.12 -2.92 -15.57
C VAL A 364 -0.84 -1.81 -14.55
N ARG A 365 -0.05 -2.11 -13.52
CA ARG A 365 0.49 -1.11 -12.61
C ARG A 365 1.94 -0.79 -12.95
N ILE A 366 2.25 0.49 -13.13
CA ILE A 366 3.59 1.04 -13.38
C ILE A 366 4.04 1.77 -12.12
N ALA A 367 5.11 1.30 -11.47
CA ALA A 367 5.66 1.93 -10.26
C ALA A 367 6.73 2.97 -10.64
N LEU A 368 6.55 4.22 -10.22
CA LEU A 368 7.44 5.34 -10.55
C LEU A 368 8.59 5.49 -9.54
N VAL A 369 9.14 4.37 -9.11
CA VAL A 369 10.14 4.30 -8.02
C VAL A 369 11.58 4.44 -8.51
N GLU A 370 11.82 4.25 -9.82
CA GLU A 370 13.12 4.42 -10.44
C GLU A 370 13.48 5.90 -10.63
N PRO A 371 14.77 6.26 -10.65
CA PRO A 371 15.22 7.61 -11.05
C PRO A 371 14.69 8.01 -12.43
N LEU A 372 14.55 9.33 -12.68
CA LEU A 372 13.93 9.83 -13.91
C LEU A 372 14.62 9.30 -15.17
N GLU A 373 15.95 9.23 -15.17
CA GLU A 373 16.74 8.72 -16.31
C GLU A 373 16.42 7.24 -16.62
N ARG A 374 16.15 6.45 -15.58
CA ARG A 374 15.75 5.05 -15.75
C ARG A 374 14.31 4.94 -16.25
N LEU A 375 13.42 5.84 -15.81
CA LEU A 375 12.06 5.92 -16.37
C LEU A 375 12.09 6.36 -17.84
N GLN A 376 12.92 7.33 -18.19
CA GLN A 376 13.13 7.74 -19.59
C GLN A 376 13.55 6.56 -20.45
N LEU A 377 14.57 5.82 -20.01
CA LEU A 377 15.01 4.61 -20.71
C LEU A 377 13.87 3.58 -20.87
N ALA A 378 13.05 3.39 -19.81
CA ALA A 378 11.93 2.46 -19.87
C ALA A 378 10.91 2.89 -20.93
N PHE A 379 10.46 4.14 -20.90
CA PHE A 379 9.46 4.65 -21.83
C PHE A 379 9.97 4.74 -23.29
N ASP A 380 11.26 5.06 -23.51
CA ASP A 380 11.87 5.01 -24.83
C ASP A 380 11.86 3.58 -25.39
N ARG A 381 12.11 2.57 -24.55
CA ARG A 381 12.01 1.16 -24.94
C ARG A 381 10.58 0.72 -25.23
N MET A 382 9.62 1.16 -24.40
CA MET A 382 8.21 0.83 -24.59
C MET A 382 7.67 1.38 -25.92
N SER A 383 8.10 2.57 -26.36
CA SER A 383 7.62 3.23 -27.58
C SER A 383 8.10 2.56 -28.88
N VAL A 384 9.17 1.76 -28.83
CA VAL A 384 9.71 1.06 -29.99
C VAL A 384 9.08 -0.31 -30.21
N VAL A 385 8.34 -0.82 -29.23
CA VAL A 385 7.73 -2.16 -29.33
C VAL A 385 6.45 -2.06 -30.15
N ASP A 386 6.45 -2.70 -31.31
CA ASP A 386 5.26 -2.83 -32.16
C ASP A 386 4.13 -3.56 -31.41
N PRO A 387 2.98 -2.92 -31.22
CA PRO A 387 1.83 -3.57 -30.55
C PRO A 387 1.35 -4.84 -31.26
N SER A 388 1.67 -5.01 -32.56
CA SER A 388 1.27 -6.17 -33.34
C SER A 388 2.15 -7.42 -33.15
N MET A 389 3.24 -7.33 -32.42
CA MET A 389 4.09 -8.49 -32.12
C MET A 389 3.42 -9.40 -31.10
N THR A 390 2.66 -10.37 -31.57
CA THR A 390 2.04 -11.45 -30.80
C THR A 390 3.08 -12.14 -29.91
N PRO A 391 2.75 -12.46 -28.63
CA PRO A 391 3.64 -13.26 -27.79
C PRO A 391 3.89 -14.60 -28.48
N ILE A 392 5.16 -14.93 -28.71
CA ILE A 392 5.53 -16.29 -29.14
C ILE A 392 5.07 -17.21 -28.01
N GLY A 393 4.06 -18.04 -28.30
CA GLY A 393 3.41 -18.92 -27.35
C GLY A 393 4.45 -19.78 -26.64
N GLY A 394 4.48 -19.70 -25.32
CA GLY A 394 5.10 -20.65 -24.42
C GLY A 394 4.00 -21.62 -23.97
N THR A 395 4.10 -22.86 -24.41
CA THR A 395 3.35 -24.03 -23.91
C THR A 395 3.63 -24.30 -22.43
#